data_36e03912f4bb2ee3505d59f2a35df50d
#
_entry.id   36e03912f4bb2ee3505d59f2a35df50d
#
_cell.length_a   1.000
_cell.length_b   1.000
_cell.length_c   1.000
_cell.angle_alpha   90.00
_cell.angle_beta   90.00
_cell.angle_gamma   90.00
#
_symmetry.space_group_name_H-M   'P 1'
#
loop_
_entity.id
_entity.type
_entity.pdbx_description
1 polymer ?
#
loop_
_entity_poly.entity_id
_entity_poly.type
_entity_poly.pdbx_seq_one_letter_code
_entity_poly.pdbx_strand_id
1 'polypeptide(L)'
;MQAELIAGALGAEIKGINLKDSSPENWKKINELMLEHKVLFFRDQNISPIEQINLAKRFGPLEKHVYVKGLDEYPEILRIKKGASEKHQWGETWHTDVSYNTNPTKVIILRSRKIPPVGGDTMFSNMQLAYETLDVDIKKKINGKKAIHSSLGASAFVDKYEEMEGNGNLDEYSNSHPIVRTPVSYTHLRAHETDHD
;
A
#
# COMPACT_ATOMS: atom_id res chain seq x y z
N MET A 1 -20.70 -4.75 -9.91
CA MET A 1 -19.46 -4.90 -9.12
C MET A 1 -19.73 -5.87 -7.99
N GLN A 2 -18.95 -6.93 -7.91
CA GLN A 2 -19.06 -8.00 -6.91
C GLN A 2 -17.69 -8.19 -6.25
N ALA A 3 -17.65 -8.36 -4.94
CA ALA A 3 -16.45 -8.69 -4.19
C ALA A 3 -16.46 -10.18 -3.81
N GLU A 4 -15.39 -10.89 -4.08
CA GLU A 4 -15.16 -12.27 -3.67
C GLU A 4 -13.94 -12.31 -2.74
N LEU A 5 -14.11 -12.85 -1.54
CA LEU A 5 -13.02 -12.96 -0.57
C LEU A 5 -11.91 -13.89 -1.10
N ILE A 6 -10.66 -13.45 -0.98
CA ILE A 6 -9.49 -14.26 -1.32
C ILE A 6 -8.95 -14.97 -0.07
N ALA A 7 -9.02 -14.29 1.09
CA ALA A 7 -8.59 -14.85 2.36
C ALA A 7 -9.50 -14.36 3.49
N GLY A 8 -9.48 -15.08 4.63
CA GLY A 8 -10.38 -14.79 5.74
C GLY A 8 -10.04 -13.50 6.51
N ALA A 9 -8.79 -13.04 6.48
CA ALA A 9 -8.36 -11.88 7.27
C ALA A 9 -8.37 -10.56 6.51
N LEU A 10 -8.17 -10.60 5.18
CA LEU A 10 -8.17 -9.44 4.28
C LEU A 10 -8.11 -9.90 2.82
N GLY A 11 -8.41 -8.99 1.91
CA GLY A 11 -8.28 -9.21 0.47
C GLY A 11 -9.56 -9.68 -0.20
N ALA A 12 -9.97 -8.96 -1.24
CA ALA A 12 -11.08 -9.34 -2.10
C ALA A 12 -10.74 -9.14 -3.58
N GLU A 13 -11.18 -10.06 -4.42
CA GLU A 13 -11.19 -9.88 -5.87
C GLU A 13 -12.47 -9.17 -6.28
N ILE A 14 -12.32 -8.10 -7.05
CA ILE A 14 -13.43 -7.27 -7.51
C ILE A 14 -13.73 -7.58 -8.96
N LYS A 15 -14.92 -8.13 -9.19
CA LYS A 15 -15.42 -8.53 -10.52
C LYS A 15 -16.46 -7.55 -11.06
N GLY A 16 -16.62 -7.55 -12.38
CA GLY A 16 -17.65 -6.77 -13.06
C GLY A 16 -17.38 -5.27 -13.09
N ILE A 17 -16.11 -4.87 -13.13
CA ILE A 17 -15.70 -3.48 -13.31
C ILE A 17 -14.53 -3.38 -14.30
N ASN A 18 -14.53 -2.33 -15.08
CA ASN A 18 -13.38 -1.84 -15.83
C ASN A 18 -12.90 -0.55 -15.14
N LEU A 19 -11.66 -0.53 -14.67
CA LEU A 19 -11.11 0.62 -13.94
C LEU A 19 -10.99 1.89 -14.81
N LYS A 20 -11.00 1.76 -16.15
CA LYS A 20 -11.04 2.90 -17.06
C LYS A 20 -12.36 3.67 -16.98
N ASP A 21 -13.46 2.94 -16.76
CA ASP A 21 -14.83 3.46 -16.83
C ASP A 21 -15.42 3.70 -15.44
N SER A 22 -14.59 3.92 -14.44
CA SER A 22 -15.04 4.08 -13.06
C SER A 22 -15.85 5.37 -12.87
N SER A 23 -17.17 5.26 -12.85
CA SER A 23 -18.10 6.33 -12.50
C SER A 23 -17.90 6.79 -11.05
N PRO A 24 -18.41 7.97 -10.65
CA PRO A 24 -18.38 8.40 -9.24
C PRO A 24 -19.00 7.38 -8.29
N GLU A 25 -20.07 6.70 -8.70
CA GLU A 25 -20.73 5.66 -7.92
C GLU A 25 -19.84 4.42 -7.75
N ASN A 26 -19.25 3.92 -8.84
CA ASN A 26 -18.30 2.82 -8.79
C ASN A 26 -17.10 3.16 -7.92
N TRP A 27 -16.63 4.41 -8.00
CA TRP A 27 -15.53 4.88 -7.19
C TRP A 27 -15.87 4.90 -5.69
N LYS A 28 -17.04 5.37 -5.32
CA LYS A 28 -17.53 5.30 -3.93
C LYS A 28 -17.50 3.86 -3.43
N LYS A 29 -18.02 2.92 -4.24
CA LYS A 29 -18.04 1.50 -3.89
C LYS A 29 -16.64 0.90 -3.76
N ILE A 30 -15.69 1.27 -4.62
CA ILE A 30 -14.27 0.86 -4.49
C ILE A 30 -13.69 1.32 -3.14
N ASN A 31 -13.94 2.57 -2.74
CA ASN A 31 -13.46 3.07 -1.45
C ASN A 31 -14.05 2.31 -0.26
N GLU A 32 -15.36 2.03 -0.29
CA GLU A 32 -16.02 1.22 0.75
C GLU A 32 -15.38 -0.17 0.84
N LEU A 33 -15.23 -0.86 -0.28
CA LEU A 33 -14.60 -2.18 -0.34
C LEU A 33 -13.13 -2.15 0.09
N MET A 34 -12.39 -1.06 -0.24
CA MET A 34 -11.00 -0.90 0.24
C MET A 34 -10.94 -0.77 1.75
N LEU A 35 -11.86 -0.03 2.37
CA LEU A 35 -11.93 0.10 3.83
C LEU A 35 -12.33 -1.22 4.50
N GLU A 36 -13.19 -2.00 3.87
CA GLU A 36 -13.65 -3.29 4.37
C GLU A 36 -12.55 -4.37 4.24
N HIS A 37 -12.03 -4.55 3.03
CA HIS A 37 -11.14 -5.68 2.70
C HIS A 37 -9.64 -5.35 2.75
N LYS A 38 -9.23 -4.10 2.87
CA LYS A 38 -7.85 -3.59 2.99
C LYS A 38 -6.99 -3.77 1.73
N VAL A 39 -7.17 -4.85 0.98
CA VAL A 39 -6.49 -5.14 -0.30
C VAL A 39 -7.55 -5.55 -1.33
N LEU A 40 -7.53 -4.90 -2.49
CA LEU A 40 -8.42 -5.22 -3.59
C LEU A 40 -7.64 -5.69 -4.81
N PHE A 41 -8.11 -6.76 -5.43
CA PHE A 41 -7.54 -7.31 -6.64
C PHE A 41 -8.49 -7.10 -7.81
N PHE A 42 -7.97 -6.58 -8.90
CA PHE A 42 -8.69 -6.33 -10.13
C PHE A 42 -8.01 -7.11 -11.25
N ARG A 43 -8.61 -8.19 -11.73
CA ARG A 43 -8.06 -9.00 -12.81
C ARG A 43 -8.34 -8.34 -14.17
N ASP A 44 -7.52 -8.69 -15.15
CA ASP A 44 -7.71 -8.37 -16.57
C ASP A 44 -7.89 -6.86 -16.87
N GLN A 45 -7.25 -6.00 -16.07
CA GLN A 45 -7.29 -4.57 -16.25
C GLN A 45 -6.17 -4.10 -17.19
N ASN A 46 -6.52 -3.80 -18.44
CA ASN A 46 -5.57 -3.25 -19.41
C ASN A 46 -5.53 -1.72 -19.33
N ILE A 47 -4.90 -1.19 -18.28
CA ILE A 47 -4.72 0.27 -18.09
C ILE A 47 -3.34 0.70 -18.57
N SER A 48 -3.24 1.89 -19.16
CA SER A 48 -2.00 2.55 -19.51
C SER A 48 -1.36 3.22 -18.27
N PRO A 49 -0.10 3.69 -18.35
CA PRO A 49 0.51 4.45 -17.24
C PRO A 49 -0.30 5.69 -16.85
N ILE A 50 -0.78 6.47 -17.82
CA ILE A 50 -1.59 7.67 -17.54
C ILE A 50 -2.94 7.31 -16.88
N GLU A 51 -3.56 6.20 -17.28
CA GLU A 51 -4.79 5.72 -16.64
C GLU A 51 -4.53 5.26 -15.21
N GLN A 52 -3.38 4.61 -14.94
CA GLN A 52 -2.95 4.26 -13.58
C GLN A 52 -2.74 5.51 -12.71
N ILE A 53 -2.11 6.56 -13.24
CA ILE A 53 -1.94 7.86 -12.58
C ILE A 53 -3.31 8.49 -12.28
N ASN A 54 -4.21 8.52 -13.25
CA ASN A 54 -5.54 9.10 -13.07
C ASN A 54 -6.37 8.34 -12.02
N LEU A 55 -6.21 7.03 -11.95
CA LEU A 55 -6.80 6.21 -10.90
C LEU A 55 -6.22 6.56 -9.53
N ALA A 56 -4.89 6.64 -9.43
CA ALA A 56 -4.20 6.93 -8.18
C ALA A 56 -4.55 8.33 -7.62
N LYS A 57 -4.67 9.34 -8.48
CA LYS A 57 -5.09 10.71 -8.09
C LYS A 57 -6.43 10.76 -7.38
N ARG A 58 -7.30 9.78 -7.55
CA ARG A 58 -8.59 9.71 -6.85
C ARG A 58 -8.44 9.41 -5.35
N PHE A 59 -7.31 8.82 -4.93
CA PHE A 59 -7.00 8.57 -3.52
C PHE A 59 -6.32 9.77 -2.84
N GLY A 60 -5.77 10.70 -3.60
CA GLY A 60 -5.06 11.88 -3.11
C GLY A 60 -3.92 12.32 -4.01
N PRO A 61 -3.07 13.23 -3.51
CA PRO A 61 -1.88 13.65 -4.22
C PRO A 61 -0.94 12.47 -4.45
N LEU A 62 -0.24 12.48 -5.60
CA LEU A 62 0.75 11.46 -5.90
C LEU A 62 2.08 11.81 -5.27
N GLU A 63 2.82 10.78 -4.89
CA GLU A 63 4.18 10.90 -4.38
C GLU A 63 5.19 10.35 -5.40
N LYS A 64 6.39 10.95 -5.41
CA LYS A 64 7.58 10.38 -6.05
C LYS A 64 8.40 9.71 -4.98
N HIS A 65 8.93 8.54 -5.28
CA HIS A 65 9.78 7.84 -4.32
C HIS A 65 11.07 8.63 -4.08
N VAL A 66 11.49 8.74 -2.82
CA VAL A 66 12.61 9.60 -2.44
C VAL A 66 13.98 9.08 -2.88
N TYR A 67 14.12 7.79 -3.16
CA TYR A 67 15.40 7.16 -3.52
C TYR A 67 15.38 6.51 -4.91
N VAL A 68 14.24 6.03 -5.37
CA VAL A 68 14.13 5.27 -6.60
C VAL A 68 13.59 6.16 -7.70
N LYS A 69 14.24 6.13 -8.84
CA LYS A 69 13.80 6.86 -10.03
C LYS A 69 12.56 6.19 -10.60
N GLY A 70 11.52 6.99 -10.83
CA GLY A 70 10.33 6.56 -11.57
C GLY A 70 10.56 6.53 -13.08
N LEU A 71 9.54 6.20 -13.83
CA LEU A 71 9.59 6.24 -15.29
C LEU A 71 9.83 7.68 -15.77
N ASP A 72 10.58 7.87 -16.83
CA ASP A 72 10.94 9.22 -17.34
C ASP A 72 9.71 10.08 -17.61
N GLU A 73 8.69 9.51 -18.27
CA GLU A 73 7.44 10.23 -18.57
C GLU A 73 6.45 10.25 -17.38
N TYR A 74 6.61 9.35 -16.41
CA TYR A 74 5.68 9.16 -15.27
C TYR A 74 6.46 8.91 -14.00
N PRO A 75 7.10 9.93 -13.42
CA PRO A 75 8.03 9.78 -12.30
C PRO A 75 7.39 9.27 -11.00
N GLU A 76 6.07 9.27 -10.91
CA GLU A 76 5.31 8.69 -9.80
C GLU A 76 5.10 7.17 -9.94
N ILE A 77 5.46 6.59 -11.10
CA ILE A 77 5.36 5.16 -11.34
C ILE A 77 6.75 4.54 -11.23
N LEU A 78 6.93 3.68 -10.27
CA LEU A 78 8.14 2.87 -10.15
C LEU A 78 8.01 1.60 -11.00
N ARG A 79 9.09 1.22 -11.65
CA ARG A 79 9.23 -0.10 -12.28
C ARG A 79 10.03 -1.00 -11.37
N ILE A 80 9.35 -1.94 -10.73
CA ILE A 80 9.99 -2.97 -9.92
C ILE A 80 10.19 -4.18 -10.82
N LYS A 81 11.43 -4.58 -11.03
CA LYS A 81 11.81 -5.73 -11.83
C LYS A 81 12.76 -6.59 -11.02
N LYS A 82 12.58 -7.90 -11.07
CA LYS A 82 13.49 -8.88 -10.50
C LYS A 82 14.04 -9.76 -11.63
N GLY A 83 15.34 -9.73 -11.81
CA GLY A 83 16.05 -10.63 -12.71
C GLY A 83 16.18 -12.05 -12.13
N ALA A 84 16.39 -13.04 -12.99
CA ALA A 84 16.56 -14.43 -12.55
C ALA A 84 17.82 -14.64 -11.68
N SER A 85 18.83 -13.78 -11.83
CA SER A 85 20.10 -13.81 -11.08
C SER A 85 20.05 -13.04 -9.76
N GLU A 86 19.03 -12.21 -9.53
CA GLU A 86 18.94 -11.41 -8.30
C GLU A 86 18.63 -12.28 -7.08
N LYS A 87 19.52 -12.19 -6.09
CA LYS A 87 19.41 -12.95 -4.84
C LYS A 87 18.48 -12.28 -3.82
N HIS A 88 18.32 -10.96 -3.89
CA HIS A 88 17.49 -10.18 -2.97
C HIS A 88 16.15 -9.84 -3.59
N GLN A 89 15.14 -9.69 -2.76
CA GLN A 89 13.82 -9.25 -3.18
C GLN A 89 13.54 -7.87 -2.60
N TRP A 90 13.04 -6.97 -3.44
CA TRP A 90 12.50 -5.70 -2.95
C TRP A 90 11.33 -5.97 -2.01
N GLY A 91 11.42 -5.44 -0.78
CA GLY A 91 10.36 -5.62 0.20
C GLY A 91 10.27 -7.02 0.82
N GLU A 92 11.38 -7.76 0.93
CA GLU A 92 11.41 -9.12 1.51
C GLU A 92 11.13 -9.20 3.02
N THR A 93 11.06 -8.06 3.70
CA THR A 93 10.71 -7.98 5.13
C THR A 93 9.35 -7.32 5.33
N TRP A 94 8.69 -7.64 6.46
CA TRP A 94 7.44 -6.95 6.84
C TRP A 94 7.69 -5.46 7.03
N HIS A 95 6.97 -4.63 6.31
CA HIS A 95 7.11 -3.18 6.35
C HIS A 95 5.80 -2.47 6.01
N THR A 96 5.76 -1.19 6.29
CA THR A 96 4.80 -0.23 5.72
C THR A 96 5.59 0.70 4.82
N ASP A 97 5.17 0.85 3.59
CA ASP A 97 5.88 1.65 2.60
C ASP A 97 6.01 3.11 3.05
N VAL A 98 7.20 3.67 2.80
CA VAL A 98 7.57 5.07 3.06
C VAL A 98 7.11 5.62 4.40
N SER A 99 7.06 4.76 5.43
CA SER A 99 6.61 5.13 6.77
C SER A 99 7.50 6.15 7.47
N TYR A 100 8.68 6.41 6.94
CA TYR A 100 9.59 7.47 7.39
C TYR A 100 9.15 8.87 6.92
N ASN A 101 8.17 8.99 6.03
CA ASN A 101 7.59 10.28 5.65
C ASN A 101 6.70 10.85 6.76
N THR A 102 6.59 12.18 6.82
CA THR A 102 5.68 12.87 7.74
C THR A 102 4.23 12.41 7.52
N ASN A 103 3.85 12.22 6.27
CA ASN A 103 2.57 11.66 5.86
C ASN A 103 2.85 10.37 5.07
N PRO A 104 2.79 9.19 5.70
CA PRO A 104 2.99 7.92 5.00
C PRO A 104 1.95 7.71 3.90
N THR A 105 2.37 7.02 2.84
CA THR A 105 1.51 6.71 1.70
C THR A 105 0.23 6.01 2.14
N LYS A 106 -0.92 6.53 1.70
CA LYS A 106 -2.24 6.02 2.07
C LYS A 106 -2.62 4.77 1.29
N VAL A 107 -2.35 4.75 -0.02
CA VAL A 107 -2.71 3.67 -0.94
C VAL A 107 -1.61 3.48 -1.97
N ILE A 108 -1.34 2.24 -2.32
CA ILE A 108 -0.41 1.87 -3.37
C ILE A 108 -1.17 1.06 -4.42
N ILE A 109 -0.93 1.37 -5.69
CA ILE A 109 -1.49 0.64 -6.83
C ILE A 109 -0.36 -0.14 -7.49
N LEU A 110 -0.38 -1.45 -7.32
CA LEU A 110 0.55 -2.36 -7.97
C LEU A 110 -0.07 -2.90 -9.25
N ARG A 111 0.64 -2.75 -10.36
CA ARG A 111 0.23 -3.32 -11.64
C ARG A 111 1.24 -4.37 -12.09
N SER A 112 0.84 -5.63 -12.08
CA SER A 112 1.66 -6.72 -12.60
C SER A 112 1.80 -6.61 -14.13
N ARG A 113 3.03 -6.79 -14.63
CA ARG A 113 3.36 -6.78 -16.07
C ARG A 113 3.79 -8.16 -16.54
N LYS A 114 4.65 -8.78 -15.78
CA LYS A 114 5.15 -10.13 -16.00
C LYS A 114 5.41 -10.75 -14.63
N ILE A 115 4.74 -11.83 -14.37
CA ILE A 115 4.88 -12.62 -13.14
C ILE A 115 5.23 -14.06 -13.49
N PRO A 116 6.01 -14.75 -12.66
CA PRO A 116 6.28 -16.16 -12.87
C PRO A 116 5.01 -16.99 -12.64
N PRO A 117 4.90 -18.18 -13.21
CA PRO A 117 3.75 -19.07 -12.98
C PRO A 117 3.71 -19.61 -11.53
N VAL A 118 4.87 -19.62 -10.84
CA VAL A 118 5.01 -20.09 -9.46
C VAL A 118 6.01 -19.18 -8.74
N GLY A 119 5.70 -18.83 -7.49
CA GLY A 119 6.54 -17.97 -6.65
C GLY A 119 6.41 -16.48 -6.96
N GLY A 120 7.11 -15.67 -6.18
CA GLY A 120 7.02 -14.20 -6.26
C GLY A 120 5.74 -13.65 -5.64
N ASP A 121 5.17 -14.37 -4.68
CA ASP A 121 3.95 -13.96 -3.98
C ASP A 121 4.16 -12.72 -3.12
N THR A 122 3.14 -11.88 -3.06
CA THR A 122 3.11 -10.74 -2.15
C THR A 122 2.22 -11.07 -0.97
N MET A 123 2.77 -10.95 0.23
CA MET A 123 2.03 -11.19 1.47
C MET A 123 1.57 -9.89 2.08
N PHE A 124 0.37 -9.91 2.66
CA PHE A 124 -0.22 -8.77 3.36
C PHE A 124 -0.64 -9.19 4.77
N SER A 125 -0.53 -8.27 5.73
CA SER A 125 -0.99 -8.47 7.11
C SER A 125 -2.12 -7.49 7.45
N ASN A 126 -3.19 -8.01 8.05
CA ASN A 126 -4.25 -7.17 8.60
C ASN A 126 -3.81 -6.62 9.97
N MET A 127 -3.24 -5.42 9.97
CA MET A 127 -2.71 -4.79 11.18
C MET A 127 -3.80 -4.40 12.19
N GLN A 128 -5.05 -4.23 11.73
CA GLN A 128 -6.19 -4.02 12.62
C GLN A 128 -6.49 -5.28 13.41
N LEU A 129 -6.64 -6.41 12.72
CA LEU A 129 -6.85 -7.70 13.37
C LEU A 129 -5.65 -8.10 14.26
N ALA A 130 -4.43 -7.83 13.80
CA ALA A 130 -3.22 -8.04 14.58
C ALA A 130 -3.28 -7.28 15.93
N TYR A 131 -3.69 -6.00 15.90
CA TYR A 131 -3.88 -5.23 17.14
C TYR A 131 -5.04 -5.79 17.99
N GLU A 132 -6.17 -6.14 17.39
CA GLU A 132 -7.34 -6.66 18.09
C GLU A 132 -7.04 -7.95 18.86
N THR A 133 -6.18 -8.79 18.30
CA THR A 133 -5.76 -10.08 18.87
C THR A 133 -4.54 -10.00 19.79
N LEU A 134 -3.89 -8.83 19.91
CA LEU A 134 -2.79 -8.66 20.84
C LEU A 134 -3.22 -8.89 22.29
N ASP A 135 -2.28 -9.43 23.08
CA ASP A 135 -2.40 -9.52 24.53
C ASP A 135 -2.66 -8.13 25.15
N VAL A 136 -3.51 -8.11 26.20
CA VAL A 136 -3.92 -6.87 26.87
C VAL A 136 -2.74 -6.11 27.48
N ASP A 137 -1.72 -6.81 27.96
CA ASP A 137 -0.55 -6.16 28.56
C ASP A 137 0.36 -5.55 27.48
N ILE A 138 0.43 -6.16 26.30
CA ILE A 138 1.11 -5.56 25.14
C ILE A 138 0.36 -4.31 24.71
N LYS A 139 -0.96 -4.37 24.56
CA LYS A 139 -1.79 -3.20 24.25
C LYS A 139 -1.54 -2.04 25.20
N LYS A 140 -1.52 -2.30 26.53
CA LYS A 140 -1.22 -1.29 27.55
C LYS A 140 0.19 -0.71 27.36
N LYS A 141 1.20 -1.54 27.06
CA LYS A 141 2.59 -1.11 26.89
C LYS A 141 2.77 -0.16 25.69
N ILE A 142 2.05 -0.39 24.59
CA ILE A 142 2.21 0.38 23.34
C ILE A 142 1.27 1.58 23.24
N ASN A 143 0.21 1.63 24.07
CA ASN A 143 -0.78 2.70 24.04
C ASN A 143 -0.13 4.07 24.31
N GLY A 144 -0.44 5.05 23.50
CA GLY A 144 0.09 6.41 23.58
C GLY A 144 1.58 6.54 23.25
N LYS A 145 2.28 5.44 22.93
CA LYS A 145 3.70 5.50 22.54
C LYS A 145 3.87 5.76 21.06
N LYS A 146 5.05 6.29 20.72
CA LYS A 146 5.47 6.55 19.35
C LYS A 146 6.70 5.71 19.02
N ALA A 147 6.82 5.36 17.74
CA ALA A 147 8.01 4.76 17.15
C ALA A 147 8.65 5.72 16.16
N ILE A 148 9.96 5.74 16.11
CA ILE A 148 10.72 6.46 15.09
C ILE A 148 10.81 5.53 13.87
N HIS A 149 10.35 6.02 12.74
CA HIS A 149 10.50 5.37 11.44
C HIS A 149 11.62 6.09 10.70
N SER A 150 12.66 5.37 10.34
CA SER A 150 13.82 5.91 9.63
C SER A 150 14.00 5.23 8.28
N SER A 151 14.44 5.99 7.31
CA SER A 151 14.86 5.48 6.00
C SER A 151 16.29 4.96 6.01
N LEU A 152 16.96 4.97 7.17
CA LEU A 152 18.32 4.45 7.31
C LEU A 152 18.41 3.01 6.80
N GLY A 153 19.24 2.80 5.81
CA GLY A 153 19.34 1.52 5.09
C GLY A 153 18.44 1.40 3.87
N ALA A 154 17.37 2.18 3.73
CA ALA A 154 16.54 2.14 2.51
C ALA A 154 17.33 2.63 1.29
N SER A 155 18.12 3.70 1.42
CA SER A 155 19.03 4.18 0.36
C SER A 155 20.11 3.14 0.01
N ALA A 156 20.68 2.47 1.02
CA ALA A 156 21.68 1.42 0.83
C ALA A 156 21.09 0.15 0.17
N PHE A 157 19.78 -0.04 0.22
CA PHE A 157 19.12 -1.13 -0.49
C PHE A 157 19.01 -0.87 -1.98
N VAL A 158 18.83 0.37 -2.42
CA VAL A 158 18.69 0.70 -3.86
C VAL A 158 19.92 0.25 -4.63
N ASP A 159 21.12 0.45 -4.08
CA ASP A 159 22.38 0.05 -4.72
C ASP A 159 22.58 -1.46 -4.80
N LYS A 160 21.78 -2.25 -4.08
CA LYS A 160 21.84 -3.72 -4.11
C LYS A 160 20.98 -4.35 -5.20
N TYR A 161 20.12 -3.55 -5.84
CA TYR A 161 19.22 -4.01 -6.89
C TYR A 161 19.72 -3.51 -8.25
N GLU A 162 20.36 -4.39 -9.02
CA GLU A 162 20.90 -4.08 -10.35
C GLU A 162 19.84 -3.54 -11.34
N GLU A 163 18.60 -3.88 -11.11
CA GLU A 163 17.47 -3.55 -11.99
C GLU A 163 16.69 -2.28 -11.56
N MET A 164 17.12 -1.61 -10.47
CA MET A 164 16.50 -0.39 -9.99
C MET A 164 17.47 0.79 -10.09
N GLU A 165 17.04 1.84 -10.75
CA GLU A 165 17.82 3.07 -10.89
C GLU A 165 17.55 3.98 -9.69
N GLY A 166 18.59 4.28 -8.90
CA GLY A 166 18.54 5.29 -7.86
C GLY A 166 18.46 6.71 -8.46
N ASN A 167 17.87 7.64 -7.73
CA ASN A 167 17.80 9.04 -8.14
C ASN A 167 18.96 9.90 -7.57
N GLY A 168 19.92 9.26 -6.91
CA GLY A 168 21.09 9.93 -6.29
C GLY A 168 20.81 10.59 -4.94
N ASN A 169 19.61 10.47 -4.40
CA ASN A 169 19.30 11.01 -3.08
C ASN A 169 19.82 10.09 -1.99
N LEU A 170 20.68 10.63 -1.11
CA LEU A 170 21.28 9.93 0.04
C LEU A 170 20.82 10.51 1.37
N ASP A 171 19.89 11.47 1.39
CA ASP A 171 19.39 12.07 2.60
C ASP A 171 18.65 11.03 3.47
N GLU A 172 18.87 11.11 4.79
CA GLU A 172 18.10 10.31 5.73
C GLU A 172 16.82 11.04 6.11
N TYR A 173 15.70 10.31 6.03
CA TYR A 173 14.39 10.76 6.48
C TYR A 173 14.00 10.01 7.74
N SER A 174 13.47 10.73 8.72
CA SER A 174 13.06 10.16 9.99
C SER A 174 11.85 10.90 10.55
N ASN A 175 10.81 10.15 10.90
CA ASN A 175 9.62 10.71 11.53
C ASN A 175 9.08 9.80 12.64
N SER A 176 8.44 10.43 13.62
CA SER A 176 7.85 9.75 14.76
C SER A 176 6.34 9.60 14.57
N HIS A 177 5.86 8.36 14.56
CA HIS A 177 4.45 8.03 14.43
C HIS A 177 3.92 7.27 15.65
N PRO A 178 2.63 7.43 16.00
CA PRO A 178 2.01 6.58 17.02
C PRO A 178 2.14 5.09 16.66
N ILE A 179 2.52 4.25 17.62
CA ILE A 179 2.55 2.79 17.42
C ILE A 179 1.14 2.28 17.12
N VAL A 180 0.16 2.78 17.86
CA VAL A 180 -1.26 2.49 17.64
C VAL A 180 -1.90 3.68 16.96
N ARG A 181 -2.35 3.48 15.71
CA ARG A 181 -3.08 4.50 14.94
C ARG A 181 -4.53 4.08 14.82
N THR A 182 -5.45 5.01 15.01
CA THR A 182 -6.87 4.80 14.72
C THR A 182 -7.07 4.81 13.21
N PRO A 183 -7.53 3.73 12.58
CA PRO A 183 -7.85 3.71 11.16
C PRO A 183 -8.92 4.75 10.81
N VAL A 184 -8.79 5.37 9.64
CA VAL A 184 -9.80 6.35 9.15
C VAL A 184 -11.19 5.71 9.05
N SER A 185 -11.27 4.40 8.76
CA SER A 185 -12.51 3.63 8.74
C SER A 185 -13.29 3.64 10.07
N TYR A 186 -12.59 3.69 11.20
CA TYR A 186 -13.28 3.72 12.52
C TYR A 186 -13.97 5.05 12.81
N THR A 187 -13.46 6.16 12.30
CA THR A 187 -14.12 7.46 12.48
C THR A 187 -15.42 7.55 11.69
N HIS A 188 -15.53 6.85 10.58
CA HIS A 188 -16.75 6.78 9.79
C HIS A 188 -17.79 5.79 10.34
N LEU A 189 -17.36 4.65 10.90
CA LEU A 189 -18.27 3.67 11.49
C LEU A 189 -18.92 4.19 12.77
N ARG A 190 -18.20 4.94 13.61
CA ARG A 190 -18.80 5.56 14.82
C ARG A 190 -19.85 6.62 14.51
N ALA A 191 -19.77 7.29 13.38
CA ALA A 191 -20.77 8.27 12.96
C ALA A 191 -22.10 7.61 12.52
N HIS A 192 -22.08 6.32 12.16
CA HIS A 192 -23.28 5.56 11.79
C HIS A 192 -23.93 4.82 12.96
N GLU A 193 -23.18 4.54 14.04
CA GLU A 193 -23.72 3.86 15.22
C GLU A 193 -24.45 4.81 16.21
N THR A 194 -24.34 6.13 16.02
CA THR A 194 -25.00 7.13 16.90
C THR A 194 -26.36 7.60 16.40
N ASP A 195 -26.84 7.09 15.25
CA ASP A 195 -28.17 7.47 14.71
C ASP A 195 -29.27 6.42 14.96
N HIS A 196 -29.10 5.55 15.97
CA HIS A 196 -30.09 4.58 16.40
C HIS A 196 -30.24 4.62 17.94
N ASP A 197 -30.82 5.73 18.43
CA ASP A 197 -31.57 5.78 19.69
C ASP A 197 -32.80 6.65 19.50
#